data_2f8681a62879546cfc1ed6b9eae1447a
#
_entry.id   2f8681a62879546cfc1ed6b9eae1447a
#
_cell.length_a   1.000
_cell.length_b   1.000
_cell.length_c   1.000
_cell.angle_alpha   90.00
_cell.angle_beta   90.00
_cell.angle_gamma   90.00
#
_symmetry.space_group_name_H-M   'P 1'
#
loop_
_entity.id
_entity.type
_entity.pdbx_description
1 polymer ?
#
loop_
_entity_poly.entity_id
_entity_poly.type
_entity_poly.pdbx_seq_one_letter_code
_entity_poly.pdbx_strand_id
1 'polypeptide(L)'
;GSFYLRNGWPTKIIDAVRDDAHIYSPNNELLAVDTIGVGRVMIKAMRYWATVLGITEEGKDQQGVTQVLTPLGQLVADNDIFCTDRGTLWLFHRNLARCEDEATAWYWAYNVYPDTKFQKDTFSDALYSFLQLEGASYSKAAVQKEFDCFKNTYVSDQAFSIAKVIDEDTIPFFAPLKLLEYKGKGAFEKRKTPAQEIPEDIFMYCILADNEEHLQDNRQLSISLLLEGYKQVGKY
;
A
#
# COMPACT_ATOMS: atom_id res chain seq x y z
N GLY A 1 -7.34 5.83 -5.93
CA GLY A 1 -7.29 6.94 -4.96
C GLY A 1 -6.79 8.23 -5.57
N SER A 2 -7.11 9.37 -4.95
CA SER A 2 -6.68 10.69 -5.47
C SER A 2 -5.32 11.13 -4.93
N PHE A 3 -4.84 10.50 -3.84
CA PHE A 3 -3.60 10.84 -3.17
C PHE A 3 -2.81 9.58 -2.86
N TYR A 4 -1.55 9.56 -3.31
CA TYR A 4 -0.61 8.51 -2.97
C TYR A 4 -0.16 8.61 -1.50
N LEU A 5 0.31 7.48 -0.97
CA LEU A 5 0.85 7.39 0.38
C LEU A 5 2.11 8.26 0.52
N ARG A 6 2.15 9.09 1.55
CA ARG A 6 3.27 9.98 1.84
C ARG A 6 4.01 9.54 3.10
N ASN A 7 5.29 9.88 3.17
CA ASN A 7 6.05 9.74 4.41
C ASN A 7 5.35 10.51 5.54
N GLY A 8 5.44 9.98 6.75
CA GLY A 8 4.80 10.55 7.94
C GLY A 8 3.28 10.34 8.04
N TRP A 9 2.59 9.85 6.98
CA TRP A 9 1.16 9.55 7.09
C TRP A 9 0.89 8.39 8.05
N PRO A 10 1.62 7.26 8.02
CA PRO A 10 1.40 6.18 9.00
C PRO A 10 1.56 6.66 10.44
N THR A 11 2.57 7.47 10.73
CA THR A 11 2.77 8.09 12.06
C THR A 11 1.55 8.89 12.48
N LYS A 12 1.11 9.83 11.62
CA LYS A 12 -0.07 10.67 11.89
C LYS A 12 -1.36 9.86 12.05
N ILE A 13 -1.51 8.78 11.29
CA ILE A 13 -2.66 7.86 11.40
C ILE A 13 -2.64 7.18 12.76
N ILE A 14 -1.51 6.61 13.15
CA ILE A 14 -1.35 5.89 14.41
C ILE A 14 -1.63 6.83 15.59
N ASP A 15 -1.01 8.01 15.62
CA ASP A 15 -1.19 8.98 16.69
C ASP A 15 -2.66 9.41 16.80
N ALA A 16 -3.27 9.78 15.68
CA ALA A 16 -4.66 10.24 15.66
C ALA A 16 -5.66 9.16 16.13
N VAL A 17 -5.46 7.88 15.73
CA VAL A 17 -6.35 6.78 16.12
C VAL A 17 -6.12 6.37 17.58
N ARG A 18 -4.90 6.47 18.09
CA ARG A 18 -4.61 6.24 19.54
C ARG A 18 -5.30 7.27 20.42
N ASP A 19 -5.35 8.52 19.96
CA ASP A 19 -5.98 9.62 20.71
C ASP A 19 -7.51 9.58 20.62
N ASP A 20 -8.06 9.26 19.44
CA ASP A 20 -9.51 9.19 19.21
C ASP A 20 -9.86 8.16 18.13
N ALA A 21 -10.44 7.04 18.52
CA ALA A 21 -10.90 5.99 17.61
C ALA A 21 -11.97 6.49 16.61
N HIS A 22 -12.67 7.60 16.89
CA HIS A 22 -13.67 8.19 16.01
C HIS A 22 -13.13 9.29 15.11
N ILE A 23 -11.82 9.57 15.13
CA ILE A 23 -11.21 10.70 14.40
C ILE A 23 -11.59 10.72 12.91
N TYR A 24 -11.73 9.54 12.29
CA TYR A 24 -12.13 9.38 10.89
C TYR A 24 -13.64 9.23 10.66
N SER A 25 -14.46 9.37 11.71
CA SER A 25 -15.92 9.39 11.56
C SER A 25 -16.36 10.61 10.73
N PRO A 26 -17.37 10.47 9.85
CA PRO A 26 -17.88 11.62 9.07
C PRO A 26 -18.25 12.84 9.91
N ASN A 27 -18.72 12.64 11.14
CA ASN A 27 -19.09 13.72 12.06
C ASN A 27 -17.86 14.46 12.60
N ASN A 28 -16.68 13.85 12.58
CA ASN A 28 -15.44 14.41 13.12
C ASN A 28 -14.50 14.97 12.02
N GLU A 29 -14.97 15.10 10.76
CA GLU A 29 -14.13 15.54 9.64
C GLU A 29 -13.39 16.86 9.91
N LEU A 30 -14.03 17.84 10.54
CA LEU A 30 -13.40 19.13 10.90
C LEU A 30 -12.36 18.95 12.01
N LEU A 31 -12.69 18.16 13.03
CA LEU A 31 -11.76 17.82 14.11
C LEU A 31 -10.52 17.12 13.56
N ALA A 32 -10.70 16.15 12.65
CA ALA A 32 -9.61 15.46 11.99
C ALA A 32 -8.70 16.42 11.20
N VAL A 33 -9.27 17.38 10.48
CA VAL A 33 -8.52 18.42 9.75
C VAL A 33 -7.66 19.24 10.71
N ASP A 34 -8.23 19.69 11.82
CA ASP A 34 -7.53 20.52 12.80
C ASP A 34 -6.45 19.73 13.57
N THR A 35 -6.76 18.47 13.97
CA THR A 35 -5.86 17.63 14.76
C THR A 35 -4.69 17.12 13.92
N ILE A 36 -4.96 16.59 12.72
CA ILE A 36 -3.94 15.96 11.86
C ILE A 36 -3.18 17.00 11.03
N GLY A 37 -3.78 18.20 10.83
CA GLY A 37 -3.16 19.29 10.11
C GLY A 37 -3.10 19.09 8.60
N VAL A 38 -4.12 18.43 8.00
CA VAL A 38 -4.20 18.19 6.54
C VAL A 38 -5.61 18.49 6.03
N GLY A 39 -5.76 18.73 4.72
CA GLY A 39 -7.07 19.05 4.13
C GLY A 39 -8.04 17.86 4.13
N ARG A 40 -9.35 18.14 4.07
CA ARG A 40 -10.44 17.16 4.12
C ARG A 40 -10.27 15.96 3.16
N VAL A 41 -9.82 16.22 1.93
CA VAL A 41 -9.63 15.15 0.95
C VAL A 41 -8.46 14.23 1.35
N MET A 42 -7.44 14.80 1.99
CA MET A 42 -6.30 14.04 2.51
C MET A 42 -6.72 13.20 3.73
N ILE A 43 -7.60 13.68 4.60
CA ILE A 43 -8.17 12.89 5.70
C ILE A 43 -8.83 11.61 5.16
N LYS A 44 -9.64 11.72 4.10
CA LYS A 44 -10.26 10.55 3.46
C LYS A 44 -9.23 9.59 2.86
N ALA A 45 -8.18 10.14 2.26
CA ALA A 45 -7.08 9.33 1.73
C ALA A 45 -6.29 8.64 2.86
N MET A 46 -6.03 9.32 3.98
CA MET A 46 -5.34 8.73 5.14
C MET A 46 -6.17 7.60 5.75
N ARG A 47 -7.50 7.76 5.89
CA ARG A 47 -8.39 6.68 6.32
C ARG A 47 -8.28 5.45 5.41
N TYR A 48 -8.32 5.64 4.08
CA TYR A 48 -8.11 4.56 3.12
C TYR A 48 -6.75 3.89 3.30
N TRP A 49 -5.66 4.65 3.38
CA TRP A 49 -4.33 4.10 3.58
C TRP A 49 -4.18 3.35 4.91
N ALA A 50 -4.81 3.84 5.98
CA ALA A 50 -4.82 3.18 7.27
C ALA A 50 -5.33 1.74 7.18
N THR A 51 -6.43 1.54 6.43
CA THR A 51 -7.06 0.22 6.26
C THR A 51 -6.26 -0.68 5.32
N VAL A 52 -5.91 -0.20 4.11
CA VAL A 52 -5.25 -1.06 3.11
C VAL A 52 -3.81 -1.46 3.48
N LEU A 53 -3.13 -0.66 4.31
CA LEU A 53 -1.83 -1.03 4.89
C LEU A 53 -1.98 -1.99 6.08
N GLY A 54 -3.19 -2.16 6.60
CA GLY A 54 -3.45 -2.95 7.79
C GLY A 54 -2.96 -2.30 9.08
N ILE A 55 -2.84 -0.97 9.10
CA ILE A 55 -2.52 -0.20 10.32
C ILE A 55 -3.73 -0.22 11.25
N THR A 56 -4.92 0.00 10.68
CA THR A 56 -6.17 0.02 11.42
C THR A 56 -7.20 -0.90 10.79
N GLU A 57 -8.14 -1.34 11.60
CA GLU A 57 -9.39 -1.95 11.15
C GLU A 57 -10.55 -1.03 11.46
N GLU A 58 -11.53 -1.04 10.56
CA GLU A 58 -12.71 -0.21 10.67
C GLU A 58 -13.83 -0.99 11.37
N GLY A 59 -14.46 -0.35 12.34
CA GLY A 59 -15.61 -0.85 13.06
C GLY A 59 -16.71 0.19 13.12
N LYS A 60 -17.76 -0.13 13.89
CA LYS A 60 -18.86 0.78 14.14
C LYS A 60 -19.42 0.53 15.55
N ASP A 61 -19.67 1.60 16.27
CA ASP A 61 -20.37 1.58 17.55
C ASP A 61 -21.56 2.54 17.58
N GLN A 62 -22.09 2.84 18.77
CA GLN A 62 -23.23 3.75 18.93
C GLN A 62 -22.92 5.19 18.54
N GLN A 63 -21.65 5.61 18.55
CA GLN A 63 -21.20 6.96 18.21
C GLN A 63 -20.84 7.10 16.72
N GLY A 64 -20.73 5.99 15.98
CA GLY A 64 -20.47 6.00 14.55
C GLY A 64 -19.37 5.06 14.12
N VAL A 65 -18.66 5.46 13.05
CA VAL A 65 -17.50 4.70 12.52
C VAL A 65 -16.33 4.86 13.47
N THR A 66 -15.69 3.73 13.78
CA THR A 66 -14.43 3.67 14.56
C THR A 66 -13.32 3.14 13.71
N GLN A 67 -12.09 3.54 14.04
CA GLN A 67 -10.87 2.85 13.60
C GLN A 67 -10.01 2.52 14.82
N VAL A 68 -9.57 1.28 14.90
CA VAL A 68 -8.68 0.81 15.96
C VAL A 68 -7.42 0.20 15.37
N LEU A 69 -6.31 0.29 16.08
CA LEU A 69 -5.07 -0.31 15.62
C LEU A 69 -5.22 -1.83 15.53
N THR A 70 -4.78 -2.39 14.42
CA THR A 70 -4.61 -3.84 14.28
C THR A 70 -3.41 -4.31 15.12
N PRO A 71 -3.18 -5.63 15.29
CA PRO A 71 -1.94 -6.13 15.88
C PRO A 71 -0.67 -5.61 15.16
N LEU A 72 -0.71 -5.49 13.82
CA LEU A 72 0.38 -4.89 13.05
C LEU A 72 0.51 -3.39 13.34
N GLY A 73 -0.61 -2.66 13.35
CA GLY A 73 -0.61 -1.23 13.68
C GLY A 73 -0.04 -0.96 15.06
N GLN A 74 -0.41 -1.80 16.07
CA GLN A 74 0.13 -1.70 17.41
C GLN A 74 1.64 -2.03 17.46
N LEU A 75 2.07 -3.08 16.75
CA LEU A 75 3.49 -3.45 16.65
C LEU A 75 4.34 -2.30 16.09
N VAL A 76 3.86 -1.66 15.01
CA VAL A 76 4.53 -0.50 14.39
C VAL A 76 4.52 0.70 15.33
N ALA A 77 3.41 0.96 16.00
CA ALA A 77 3.28 2.05 16.97
C ALA A 77 4.29 1.95 18.12
N ASP A 78 4.60 0.73 18.55
CA ASP A 78 5.46 0.48 19.71
C ASP A 78 6.94 0.37 19.34
N ASN A 79 7.27 0.00 18.08
CA ASN A 79 8.65 -0.34 17.72
C ASN A 79 9.21 0.49 16.55
N ASP A 80 8.37 1.00 15.63
CA ASP A 80 8.82 1.70 14.43
C ASP A 80 7.80 2.75 13.95
N ILE A 81 7.41 3.65 14.84
CA ILE A 81 6.37 4.68 14.58
C ILE A 81 6.67 5.53 13.33
N PHE A 82 7.93 5.71 12.97
CA PHE A 82 8.36 6.48 11.80
C PHE A 82 8.48 5.63 10.53
N CYS A 83 8.19 4.33 10.60
CA CYS A 83 8.23 3.39 9.47
C CYS A 83 9.57 3.43 8.72
N THR A 84 10.67 3.40 9.46
CA THR A 84 12.03 3.40 8.92
C THR A 84 12.60 1.99 8.74
N ASP A 85 12.04 1.01 9.44
CA ASP A 85 12.43 -0.38 9.33
C ASP A 85 11.93 -1.00 8.00
N ARG A 86 12.80 -1.73 7.31
CA ARG A 86 12.44 -2.39 6.06
C ARG A 86 11.39 -3.47 6.24
N GLY A 87 11.36 -4.12 7.39
CA GLY A 87 10.35 -5.11 7.74
C GLY A 87 8.95 -4.49 7.79
N THR A 88 8.80 -3.33 8.44
CA THR A 88 7.56 -2.56 8.45
C THR A 88 7.09 -2.24 7.02
N LEU A 89 8.01 -1.74 6.17
CA LEU A 89 7.68 -1.42 4.78
C LEU A 89 7.25 -2.65 3.99
N TRP A 90 7.90 -3.82 4.20
CA TRP A 90 7.53 -5.07 3.56
C TRP A 90 6.15 -5.56 4.00
N LEU A 91 5.82 -5.48 5.29
CA LEU A 91 4.50 -5.88 5.80
C LEU A 91 3.39 -4.99 5.23
N PHE A 92 3.61 -3.70 5.16
CA PHE A 92 2.65 -2.77 4.53
C PHE A 92 2.50 -3.03 3.03
N HIS A 93 3.60 -3.25 2.32
CA HIS A 93 3.56 -3.59 0.91
C HIS A 93 2.82 -4.91 0.66
N ARG A 94 3.11 -5.95 1.46
CA ARG A 94 2.39 -7.23 1.41
C ARG A 94 0.88 -7.03 1.54
N ASN A 95 0.44 -6.30 2.55
CA ASN A 95 -0.99 -6.06 2.76
C ASN A 95 -1.60 -5.35 1.56
N LEU A 96 -0.95 -4.31 1.05
CA LEU A 96 -1.40 -3.57 -0.12
C LEU A 96 -1.47 -4.45 -1.39
N ALA A 97 -0.43 -5.24 -1.66
CA ALA A 97 -0.39 -6.12 -2.83
C ALA A 97 -1.39 -7.30 -2.75
N ARG A 98 -1.89 -7.63 -1.56
CA ARG A 98 -2.89 -8.68 -1.33
C ARG A 98 -4.33 -8.15 -1.29
N CYS A 99 -4.50 -6.84 -1.18
CA CYS A 99 -5.81 -6.19 -1.06
C CYS A 99 -6.46 -6.06 -2.46
N GLU A 100 -7.23 -7.07 -2.84
CA GLU A 100 -7.84 -7.18 -4.15
C GLU A 100 -8.97 -6.16 -4.37
N ASP A 101 -9.83 -6.00 -3.36
CA ASP A 101 -11.04 -5.19 -3.49
C ASP A 101 -10.75 -3.69 -3.39
N GLU A 102 -9.99 -3.26 -2.40
CA GLU A 102 -9.82 -1.85 -2.07
C GLU A 102 -8.56 -1.25 -2.71
N ALA A 103 -7.53 -2.07 -2.97
CA ALA A 103 -6.28 -1.66 -3.61
C ALA A 103 -6.02 -2.43 -4.92
N THR A 104 -7.06 -2.61 -5.73
CA THR A 104 -7.07 -3.44 -6.95
C THR A 104 -5.90 -3.17 -7.88
N ALA A 105 -5.48 -1.90 -8.06
CA ALA A 105 -4.35 -1.56 -8.92
C ALA A 105 -3.03 -2.15 -8.43
N TRP A 106 -2.78 -2.18 -7.11
CA TRP A 106 -1.59 -2.79 -6.50
C TRP A 106 -1.64 -4.31 -6.56
N TYR A 107 -2.80 -4.89 -6.17
CA TYR A 107 -3.03 -6.32 -6.30
C TYR A 107 -2.80 -6.79 -7.73
N TRP A 108 -3.44 -6.16 -8.70
CA TRP A 108 -3.34 -6.49 -10.10
C TRP A 108 -1.90 -6.33 -10.64
N ALA A 109 -1.23 -5.23 -10.30
CA ALA A 109 0.12 -4.95 -10.78
C ALA A 109 1.14 -6.02 -10.35
N TYR A 110 1.01 -6.56 -9.14
CA TYR A 110 1.95 -7.53 -8.60
C TYR A 110 1.52 -8.98 -8.81
N ASN A 111 0.23 -9.29 -8.83
CA ASN A 111 -0.25 -10.68 -8.95
C ASN A 111 -0.64 -11.09 -10.36
N VAL A 112 -1.21 -10.18 -11.15
CA VAL A 112 -1.86 -10.51 -12.43
C VAL A 112 -1.11 -9.96 -13.63
N TYR A 113 -0.64 -8.71 -13.58
CA TYR A 113 0.00 -8.04 -14.71
C TYR A 113 1.36 -8.66 -15.03
N PRO A 114 1.54 -9.30 -16.22
CA PRO A 114 2.72 -10.12 -16.50
C PRO A 114 3.95 -9.29 -16.84
N ASP A 115 3.75 -8.09 -17.41
CA ASP A 115 4.85 -7.30 -17.93
C ASP A 115 5.69 -6.71 -16.78
N THR A 116 6.98 -6.93 -16.85
CA THR A 116 7.94 -6.31 -15.94
C THR A 116 8.32 -4.91 -16.40
N LYS A 117 8.33 -4.66 -17.72
CA LYS A 117 8.64 -3.36 -18.33
C LYS A 117 7.40 -2.82 -19.03
N PHE A 118 7.03 -1.59 -18.71
CA PHE A 118 5.82 -0.98 -19.25
C PHE A 118 5.91 0.54 -19.30
N GLN A 119 4.96 1.14 -20.00
CA GLN A 119 4.71 2.58 -20.01
C GLN A 119 3.37 2.88 -19.35
N LYS A 120 3.17 4.13 -18.94
CA LYS A 120 1.92 4.58 -18.30
C LYS A 120 0.68 4.17 -19.11
N ASP A 121 0.68 4.42 -20.42
CA ASP A 121 -0.50 4.17 -21.24
C ASP A 121 -0.78 2.68 -21.38
N THR A 122 0.25 1.84 -21.62
CA THR A 122 0.09 0.38 -21.73
C THR A 122 -0.40 -0.23 -20.43
N PHE A 123 0.15 0.20 -19.30
CA PHE A 123 -0.32 -0.25 -17.98
C PHE A 123 -1.77 0.19 -17.74
N SER A 124 -2.10 1.45 -18.00
CA SER A 124 -3.43 2.00 -17.75
C SER A 124 -4.50 1.35 -18.65
N ASP A 125 -4.19 1.08 -19.93
CA ASP A 125 -5.11 0.41 -20.83
C ASP A 125 -5.33 -1.06 -20.45
N ALA A 126 -4.27 -1.76 -20.01
CA ALA A 126 -4.36 -3.14 -19.53
C ALA A 126 -5.17 -3.22 -18.21
N LEU A 127 -4.93 -2.33 -17.25
CA LEU A 127 -5.71 -2.24 -16.02
C LEU A 127 -7.17 -1.89 -16.28
N TYR A 128 -7.43 -0.96 -17.21
CA TYR A 128 -8.78 -0.62 -17.62
C TYR A 128 -9.53 -1.83 -18.19
N SER A 129 -8.86 -2.59 -19.07
CA SER A 129 -9.43 -3.80 -19.65
C SER A 129 -9.73 -4.87 -18.61
N PHE A 130 -8.84 -5.07 -17.65
CA PHE A 130 -9.06 -5.98 -16.52
C PHE A 130 -10.29 -5.56 -15.71
N LEU A 131 -10.38 -4.28 -15.30
CA LEU A 131 -11.50 -3.76 -14.52
C LEU A 131 -12.85 -3.91 -15.26
N GLN A 132 -12.86 -3.73 -16.60
CA GLN A 132 -14.07 -3.94 -17.39
C GLN A 132 -14.52 -5.42 -17.40
N LEU A 133 -13.56 -6.36 -17.45
CA LEU A 133 -13.85 -7.80 -17.37
C LEU A 133 -14.42 -8.20 -16.00
N GLU A 134 -13.95 -7.56 -14.93
CA GLU A 134 -14.49 -7.74 -13.58
C GLU A 134 -15.83 -7.00 -13.36
N GLY A 135 -16.38 -6.37 -14.39
CA GLY A 135 -17.67 -5.66 -14.32
C GLY A 135 -17.62 -4.29 -13.62
N ALA A 136 -16.42 -3.78 -13.36
CA ALA A 136 -16.27 -2.49 -12.72
C ALA A 136 -16.42 -1.34 -13.72
N SER A 137 -17.16 -0.28 -13.34
CA SER A 137 -17.43 0.87 -14.20
C SER A 137 -16.55 2.06 -13.82
N TYR A 138 -15.36 2.13 -14.42
CA TYR A 138 -14.44 3.26 -14.26
C TYR A 138 -14.19 3.96 -15.60
N SER A 139 -13.91 5.29 -15.54
CA SER A 139 -13.43 6.01 -16.72
C SER A 139 -11.94 5.78 -16.94
N LYS A 140 -11.47 5.83 -18.21
CA LYS A 140 -10.03 5.77 -18.50
C LYS A 140 -9.22 6.83 -17.73
N ALA A 141 -9.77 8.04 -17.57
CA ALA A 141 -9.13 9.10 -16.82
C ALA A 141 -8.97 8.76 -15.31
N ALA A 142 -9.93 8.03 -14.73
CA ALA A 142 -9.83 7.56 -13.35
C ALA A 142 -8.71 6.51 -13.21
N VAL A 143 -8.60 5.58 -14.18
CA VAL A 143 -7.53 4.56 -14.19
C VAL A 143 -6.15 5.17 -14.38
N GLN A 144 -6.02 6.21 -15.23
CA GLN A 144 -4.77 6.95 -15.36
C GLN A 144 -4.33 7.66 -14.07
N LYS A 145 -5.29 8.21 -13.32
CA LYS A 145 -5.01 8.79 -11.97
C LYS A 145 -4.62 7.70 -10.97
N GLU A 146 -5.23 6.52 -11.07
CA GLU A 146 -4.85 5.38 -10.23
C GLU A 146 -3.43 4.91 -10.51
N PHE A 147 -3.01 4.87 -11.80
CA PHE A 147 -1.62 4.63 -12.16
C PHE A 147 -0.68 5.68 -11.54
N ASP A 148 -1.04 6.96 -11.59
CA ASP A 148 -0.21 8.02 -10.99
C ASP A 148 -0.11 7.84 -9.47
N CYS A 149 -1.18 7.42 -8.81
CA CYS A 149 -1.19 7.10 -7.39
C CYS A 149 -0.28 5.89 -7.09
N PHE A 150 -0.44 4.79 -7.84
CA PHE A 150 0.40 3.61 -7.78
C PHE A 150 1.88 3.97 -7.95
N LYS A 151 2.23 4.62 -9.05
CA LYS A 151 3.60 5.02 -9.37
C LYS A 151 4.23 5.87 -8.27
N ASN A 152 3.54 6.92 -7.83
CA ASN A 152 4.06 7.86 -6.84
C ASN A 152 4.22 7.25 -5.43
N THR A 153 3.65 6.08 -5.18
CA THR A 153 3.87 5.33 -3.94
C THR A 153 5.24 4.64 -3.91
N TYR A 154 5.83 4.34 -5.07
CA TYR A 154 7.10 3.61 -5.20
C TYR A 154 8.25 4.42 -5.77
N VAL A 155 8.00 5.29 -6.74
CA VAL A 155 9.06 5.95 -7.50
C VAL A 155 8.68 7.38 -7.87
N SER A 156 9.67 8.28 -7.85
CA SER A 156 9.55 9.61 -8.44
C SER A 156 10.13 9.61 -9.85
N ASP A 157 9.38 10.11 -10.83
CA ASP A 157 9.83 10.34 -12.19
C ASP A 157 10.40 11.76 -12.40
N GLN A 158 10.42 12.56 -11.33
CA GLN A 158 11.00 13.90 -11.34
C GLN A 158 12.49 13.85 -11.04
N ALA A 159 13.27 14.64 -11.76
CA ALA A 159 14.69 14.80 -11.46
C ALA A 159 14.87 15.32 -10.02
N PHE A 160 15.82 14.71 -9.30
CA PHE A 160 16.17 15.09 -7.94
C PHE A 160 16.60 16.56 -7.93
N SER A 161 15.84 17.43 -7.31
CA SER A 161 16.17 18.84 -7.13
C SER A 161 16.45 19.08 -5.65
N ILE A 162 17.61 19.64 -5.35
CA ILE A 162 18.03 19.97 -3.97
C ILE A 162 17.00 20.87 -3.29
N ALA A 163 16.33 21.76 -4.03
CA ALA A 163 15.27 22.61 -3.49
C ALA A 163 14.01 21.85 -3.05
N LYS A 164 13.80 20.62 -3.54
CA LYS A 164 12.67 19.73 -3.14
C LYS A 164 13.02 18.73 -2.03
N VAL A 165 14.31 18.60 -1.69
CA VAL A 165 14.78 17.70 -0.61
C VAL A 165 14.30 18.17 0.78
N ILE A 166 13.90 19.43 0.89
CA ILE A 166 13.42 20.02 2.16
C ILE A 166 11.98 19.56 2.48
N ASP A 167 11.27 19.00 1.50
CA ASP A 167 9.90 18.53 1.68
C ASP A 167 9.92 16.98 1.76
N GLU A 168 9.90 16.45 2.99
CA GLU A 168 9.86 14.99 3.26
C GLU A 168 8.67 14.31 2.56
N ASP A 169 7.63 15.06 2.24
CA ASP A 169 6.47 14.62 1.48
C ASP A 169 6.75 14.26 0.01
N THR A 170 7.94 14.55 -0.51
CA THR A 170 8.30 14.28 -1.92
C THR A 170 8.92 12.91 -2.16
N ILE A 171 9.34 12.22 -1.10
CA ILE A 171 9.94 10.89 -1.22
C ILE A 171 8.81 9.84 -1.25
N PRO A 172 8.75 8.98 -2.29
CA PRO A 172 7.77 7.89 -2.33
C PRO A 172 7.94 6.95 -1.15
N PHE A 173 6.83 6.60 -0.49
CA PHE A 173 6.87 5.85 0.78
C PHE A 173 7.59 4.51 0.66
N PHE A 174 7.36 3.75 -0.42
CA PHE A 174 8.02 2.47 -0.67
C PHE A 174 9.31 2.57 -1.51
N ALA A 175 9.85 3.78 -1.73
CA ALA A 175 11.12 3.94 -2.44
C ALA A 175 12.27 3.09 -1.86
N PRO A 176 12.39 2.90 -0.52
CA PRO A 176 13.44 2.05 0.05
C PRO A 176 13.37 0.58 -0.38
N LEU A 177 12.19 0.08 -0.77
CA LEU A 177 12.01 -1.30 -1.26
C LEU A 177 12.49 -1.49 -2.69
N LYS A 178 12.59 -0.42 -3.49
CA LYS A 178 13.06 -0.44 -4.90
C LYS A 178 12.27 -1.40 -5.78
N LEU A 179 10.96 -1.55 -5.55
CA LEU A 179 10.11 -2.50 -6.29
C LEU A 179 9.71 -2.02 -7.68
N LEU A 180 9.76 -0.70 -7.89
CA LEU A 180 9.49 -0.06 -9.18
C LEU A 180 10.61 0.92 -9.49
N GLU A 181 11.10 0.93 -10.73
CA GLU A 181 12.14 1.85 -11.20
C GLU A 181 11.63 2.66 -12.39
N TYR A 182 11.94 3.94 -12.40
CA TYR A 182 11.73 4.81 -13.57
C TYR A 182 12.93 4.74 -14.51
N LYS A 183 12.70 4.35 -15.76
CA LYS A 183 13.75 4.16 -16.77
C LYS A 183 13.88 5.34 -17.76
N GLY A 184 13.17 6.43 -17.48
CA GLY A 184 13.13 7.59 -18.38
C GLY A 184 12.04 7.46 -19.47
N LYS A 185 11.69 8.60 -20.09
CA LYS A 185 10.70 8.68 -21.19
C LYS A 185 9.36 7.99 -20.89
N GLY A 186 8.92 8.04 -19.65
CA GLY A 186 7.64 7.41 -19.22
C GLY A 186 7.68 5.90 -19.09
N ALA A 187 8.86 5.27 -19.15
CA ALA A 187 9.03 3.83 -18.98
C ALA A 187 9.33 3.47 -17.53
N PHE A 188 8.77 2.35 -17.09
CA PHE A 188 8.91 1.79 -15.74
C PHE A 188 9.29 0.32 -15.81
N GLU A 189 9.95 -0.16 -14.76
CA GLU A 189 10.33 -1.57 -14.62
C GLU A 189 10.04 -2.06 -13.20
N LYS A 190 9.25 -3.14 -13.08
CA LYS A 190 9.10 -3.87 -11.81
C LYS A 190 10.39 -4.65 -11.55
N ARG A 191 10.95 -4.49 -10.36
CA ARG A 191 12.18 -5.18 -9.97
C ARG A 191 11.84 -6.45 -9.20
N LYS A 192 12.52 -7.54 -9.53
CA LYS A 192 12.56 -8.71 -8.65
C LYS A 192 13.51 -8.42 -7.50
N THR A 193 13.00 -8.52 -6.28
CA THR A 193 13.81 -8.28 -5.08
C THR A 193 14.73 -9.47 -4.83
N PRO A 194 16.04 -9.26 -4.68
CA PRO A 194 16.94 -10.31 -4.21
C PRO A 194 16.56 -10.75 -2.79
N ALA A 195 16.64 -12.07 -2.53
CA ALA A 195 16.25 -12.63 -1.24
C ALA A 195 16.96 -11.97 -0.03
N GLN A 196 18.21 -11.53 -0.23
CA GLN A 196 19.01 -10.87 0.81
C GLN A 196 18.49 -9.48 1.21
N GLU A 197 17.60 -8.91 0.42
CA GLU A 197 16.99 -7.60 0.70
C GLU A 197 15.70 -7.69 1.53
N ILE A 198 15.18 -8.91 1.73
CA ILE A 198 14.00 -9.18 2.55
C ILE A 198 14.48 -9.72 3.90
N PRO A 199 14.11 -9.13 5.05
CA PRO A 199 14.42 -9.70 6.35
C PRO A 199 13.85 -11.14 6.47
N GLU A 200 14.66 -12.06 6.97
CA GLU A 200 14.32 -13.50 7.00
C GLU A 200 13.08 -13.79 7.83
N ASP A 201 12.92 -13.13 8.96
CA ASP A 201 11.76 -13.22 9.85
C ASP A 201 10.47 -12.71 9.16
N ILE A 202 10.56 -11.62 8.42
CA ILE A 202 9.46 -11.08 7.63
C ILE A 202 9.09 -12.04 6.50
N PHE A 203 10.08 -12.60 5.81
CA PHE A 203 9.85 -13.58 4.74
C PHE A 203 9.15 -14.84 5.30
N MET A 204 9.62 -15.36 6.42
CA MET A 204 9.00 -16.51 7.10
C MET A 204 7.58 -16.18 7.59
N TYR A 205 7.38 -15.01 8.18
CA TYR A 205 6.05 -14.55 8.57
C TYR A 205 5.09 -14.52 7.37
N CYS A 206 5.50 -13.94 6.24
CA CYS A 206 4.66 -13.87 5.05
C CYS A 206 4.27 -15.28 4.56
N ILE A 207 5.23 -16.22 4.48
CA ILE A 207 4.92 -17.60 4.08
C ILE A 207 3.88 -18.23 5.00
N LEU A 208 4.04 -18.09 6.31
CA LEU A 208 3.13 -18.70 7.28
C LEU A 208 1.75 -18.03 7.26
N ALA A 209 1.71 -16.70 7.31
CA ALA A 209 0.47 -15.95 7.35
C ALA A 209 -0.32 -16.03 6.03
N ASP A 210 0.35 -16.14 4.88
CA ASP A 210 -0.32 -16.27 3.58
C ASP A 210 -0.91 -17.65 3.33
N ASN A 211 -0.46 -18.65 4.08
CA ASN A 211 -0.83 -20.05 3.88
C ASN A 211 -1.36 -20.71 5.16
N GLU A 212 -1.84 -19.94 6.13
CA GLU A 212 -2.28 -20.45 7.43
C GLU A 212 -3.32 -21.57 7.29
N GLU A 213 -4.37 -21.37 6.49
CA GLU A 213 -5.41 -22.38 6.26
C GLU A 213 -4.83 -23.65 5.62
N HIS A 214 -3.99 -23.48 4.59
CA HIS A 214 -3.37 -24.63 3.90
C HIS A 214 -2.45 -25.41 4.82
N LEU A 215 -1.72 -24.74 5.71
CA LEU A 215 -0.79 -25.38 6.65
C LEU A 215 -1.51 -26.11 7.79
N GLN A 216 -2.71 -25.72 8.15
CA GLN A 216 -3.54 -26.44 9.11
C GLN A 216 -3.87 -27.85 8.60
N ASP A 217 -4.14 -27.99 7.29
CA ASP A 217 -4.53 -29.25 6.70
C ASP A 217 -3.32 -30.13 6.26
N ASN A 218 -2.33 -29.54 5.62
CA ASN A 218 -1.31 -30.30 4.86
C ASN A 218 0.11 -30.23 5.42
N ARG A 219 0.44 -29.26 6.26
CA ARG A 219 1.80 -29.00 6.81
C ARG A 219 2.93 -28.92 5.77
N GLN A 220 2.61 -28.80 4.48
CA GLN A 220 3.55 -28.73 3.38
C GLN A 220 3.11 -27.67 2.37
N LEU A 221 4.05 -26.90 1.88
CA LEU A 221 3.86 -25.91 0.83
C LEU A 221 4.75 -26.26 -0.36
N SER A 222 4.20 -26.22 -1.56
CA SER A 222 5.03 -26.39 -2.75
C SER A 222 5.76 -25.08 -3.09
N ILE A 223 6.97 -25.20 -3.60
CA ILE A 223 7.75 -24.03 -4.06
C ILE A 223 7.01 -23.32 -5.20
N SER A 224 6.35 -24.05 -6.10
CA SER A 224 5.54 -23.46 -7.18
C SER A 224 4.42 -22.61 -6.64
N LEU A 225 3.70 -23.04 -5.59
CA LEU A 225 2.67 -22.24 -4.94
C LEU A 225 3.26 -20.92 -4.40
N LEU A 226 4.38 -20.98 -3.69
CA LEU A 226 5.03 -19.81 -3.09
C LEU A 226 5.53 -18.80 -4.14
N LEU A 227 6.01 -19.28 -5.29
CA LEU A 227 6.57 -18.42 -6.33
C LEU A 227 5.53 -17.89 -7.32
N GLU A 228 4.49 -18.66 -7.63
CA GLU A 228 3.56 -18.39 -8.73
C GLU A 228 2.11 -18.17 -8.28
N GLY A 229 1.75 -18.62 -7.09
CA GLY A 229 0.41 -18.45 -6.54
C GLY A 229 0.05 -16.99 -6.31
N TYR A 230 -1.21 -16.63 -6.57
CA TYR A 230 -1.71 -15.28 -6.26
C TYR A 230 -1.61 -15.00 -4.76
N LYS A 231 -1.30 -13.77 -4.42
CA LYS A 231 -1.13 -13.31 -3.03
C LYS A 231 -0.02 -14.05 -2.26
N GLN A 232 0.91 -14.70 -2.97
CA GLN A 232 2.06 -15.40 -2.38
C GLN A 232 3.33 -14.55 -2.44
N VAL A 233 4.31 -14.89 -1.60
CA VAL A 233 5.58 -14.14 -1.44
C VAL A 233 6.38 -13.96 -2.74
N GLY A 234 6.19 -14.82 -3.74
CA GLY A 234 6.84 -14.69 -5.05
C GLY A 234 6.22 -13.63 -5.96
N LYS A 235 5.10 -13.03 -5.56
CA LYS A 235 4.38 -12.02 -6.35
C LYS A 235 4.63 -10.58 -5.90
N TYR A 236 4.97 -10.36 -4.63
CA TYR A 236 5.19 -9.04 -4.06
C TYR A 236 6.55 -8.89 -3.36
#